data_6ef5ee69a7aa4e6b596ef33a450c7c46
#
_entry.id   6ef5ee69a7aa4e6b596ef33a450c7c46
#
_cell.length_a   1.000
_cell.length_b   1.000
_cell.length_c   1.000
_cell.angle_alpha   90.00
_cell.angle_beta   90.00
_cell.angle_gamma   90.00
#
_symmetry.space_group_name_H-M   'P 1'
#
loop_
_entity.id
_entity.type
_entity.pdbx_description
1 polymer ?
#
loop_
_entity_poly.entity_id
_entity_poly.type
_entity_poly.pdbx_seq_one_letter_code
_entity_poly.pdbx_strand_id
1 'polypeptide(L)'
;MLNSPWLEFQYTASVRKLLGPLMAARNPVSPLRISLPNYYVLAVAQAHGDTPFDLRLKPPESFPVYPQFLRAVFDGHKRVERGLDLDVPVLVQMSRTSMQSVNYAPQMAHADIVLDVEILARRALDLADTVVVDRVPGAMHDVYLSEESVRDQAFTRIMQFVHGYLG
;
A
#
# COMPACT_ATOMS: atom_id res chain seq x y z
N MET A 1 -12.20 4.60 6.11
CA MET A 1 -11.83 3.92 4.87
C MET A 1 -10.32 4.06 4.62
N LEU A 2 -9.69 3.00 4.14
CA LEU A 2 -8.27 2.94 3.83
C LEU A 2 -8.08 2.43 2.39
N ASN A 3 -7.11 2.99 1.67
CA ASN A 3 -6.72 2.60 0.32
C ASN A 3 -5.34 1.97 0.37
N SER A 4 -5.25 0.67 0.12
CA SER A 4 -4.04 -0.14 0.13
C SER A 4 -3.06 0.22 1.26
N PRO A 5 -3.49 0.18 2.53
CA PRO A 5 -2.65 0.63 3.64
C PRO A 5 -1.46 -0.30 3.87
N TRP A 6 -0.30 0.27 4.11
CA TRP A 6 0.89 -0.52 4.48
C TRP A 6 0.84 -0.90 5.96
N LEU A 7 0.17 -2.01 6.28
CA LEU A 7 -0.11 -2.46 7.65
C LEU A 7 0.94 -3.44 8.21
N GLU A 8 1.71 -4.09 7.34
CA GLU A 8 2.76 -5.03 7.73
C GLU A 8 3.93 -4.96 6.75
N PHE A 9 5.13 -5.24 7.25
CA PHE A 9 6.32 -5.30 6.43
C PHE A 9 6.33 -6.55 5.55
N GLN A 10 6.53 -6.38 4.25
CA GLN A 10 6.36 -7.42 3.22
C GLN A 10 7.45 -8.50 3.21
N TYR A 11 8.46 -8.36 4.04
CA TYR A 11 9.57 -9.32 4.10
C TYR A 11 9.41 -10.31 5.25
N THR A 12 10.02 -11.47 5.11
CA THR A 12 10.04 -12.51 6.13
C THR A 12 10.54 -11.99 7.48
N ALA A 13 10.09 -12.63 8.56
CA ALA A 13 10.52 -12.29 9.92
C ALA A 13 12.04 -12.28 10.09
N SER A 14 12.77 -13.10 9.31
CA SER A 14 14.22 -13.16 9.29
C SER A 14 14.86 -11.88 8.74
N VAL A 15 14.35 -11.33 7.64
CA VAL A 15 14.82 -10.07 7.07
C VAL A 15 14.49 -8.90 8.02
N ARG A 16 13.31 -8.90 8.63
CA ARG A 16 12.93 -7.90 9.65
C ARG A 16 13.89 -7.90 10.85
N LYS A 17 14.29 -9.08 11.36
CA LYS A 17 15.27 -9.21 12.45
C LYS A 17 16.67 -8.71 12.05
N LEU A 18 17.07 -8.91 10.80
CA LEU A 18 18.36 -8.45 10.29
C LEU A 18 18.40 -6.94 10.08
N LEU A 19 17.30 -6.33 9.63
CA LEU A 19 17.22 -4.87 9.38
C LEU A 19 17.19 -4.05 10.68
N GLY A 20 16.62 -4.56 11.76
CA GLY A 20 16.51 -3.87 13.03
C GLY A 20 17.84 -3.36 13.60
N PRO A 21 18.84 -4.23 13.82
CA PRO A 21 20.18 -3.83 14.29
C PRO A 21 20.90 -2.91 13.29
N LEU A 22 20.76 -3.14 11.99
CA LEU A 22 21.37 -2.31 10.96
C LEU A 22 20.82 -0.87 10.98
N MET A 23 19.53 -0.71 11.21
CA MET A 23 18.90 0.62 11.34
C MET A 23 19.29 1.32 12.64
N ALA A 24 19.44 0.57 13.73
CA ALA A 24 19.87 1.13 15.01
C ALA A 24 21.34 1.63 14.99
N ALA A 25 22.20 0.98 14.20
CA ALA A 25 23.62 1.31 14.10
C ALA A 25 23.92 2.48 13.13
N ARG A 26 22.96 2.93 12.32
CA ARG A 26 23.15 4.00 11.34
C ARG A 26 22.74 5.37 11.90
N ASN A 27 23.36 6.41 11.35
CA ASN A 27 22.90 7.80 11.56
C ASN A 27 21.42 7.90 11.11
N PRO A 28 20.49 8.26 12.00
CA PRO A 28 19.05 8.24 11.73
C PRO A 28 18.62 9.22 10.63
N VAL A 29 19.42 10.26 10.40
CA VAL A 29 19.15 11.33 9.41
C VAL A 29 19.98 11.17 8.12
N SER A 30 20.73 10.10 7.97
CA SER A 30 21.45 9.80 6.72
C SER A 30 20.57 8.92 5.82
N PRO A 31 20.27 9.33 4.57
CA PRO A 31 19.43 8.56 3.69
C PRO A 31 20.05 7.20 3.35
N LEU A 32 19.21 6.19 3.29
CA LEU A 32 19.59 4.88 2.77
C LEU A 32 19.74 4.96 1.26
N ARG A 33 20.76 4.31 0.72
CA ARG A 33 20.93 4.19 -0.74
C ARG A 33 20.01 3.07 -1.26
N ILE A 34 18.71 3.33 -1.27
CA ILE A 34 17.68 2.46 -1.82
C ILE A 34 17.08 3.23 -2.99
N SER A 35 17.17 2.68 -4.18
CA SER A 35 16.46 3.15 -5.36
C SER A 35 15.34 2.17 -5.66
N LEU A 36 14.13 2.68 -5.86
CA LEU A 36 13.00 1.91 -6.33
C LEU A 36 12.89 2.08 -7.85
N PRO A 37 12.52 1.02 -8.59
CA PRO A 37 12.25 1.15 -10.01
C PRO A 37 11.03 2.04 -10.24
N ASN A 38 11.01 2.77 -11.36
CA ASN A 38 9.93 3.69 -11.75
C ASN A 38 8.66 2.98 -12.24
N TYR A 39 8.52 1.69 -12.02
CA TYR A 39 7.42 0.86 -12.56
C TYR A 39 6.05 1.34 -12.14
N TYR A 40 5.92 1.88 -10.92
CA TYR A 40 4.66 2.43 -10.45
C TYR A 40 4.20 3.62 -11.30
N VAL A 41 5.10 4.56 -11.61
CA VAL A 41 4.78 5.72 -12.44
C VAL A 41 4.43 5.29 -13.87
N LEU A 42 5.15 4.31 -14.42
CA LEU A 42 4.86 3.74 -15.75
C LEU A 42 3.49 3.06 -15.77
N ALA A 43 3.13 2.30 -14.73
CA ALA A 43 1.83 1.65 -14.62
C ALA A 43 0.68 2.67 -14.55
N VAL A 44 0.85 3.76 -13.79
CA VAL A 44 -0.14 4.85 -13.73
C VAL A 44 -0.27 5.56 -15.07
N ALA A 45 0.84 5.87 -15.72
CA ALA A 45 0.83 6.50 -17.05
C ALA A 45 0.13 5.60 -18.09
N GLN A 46 0.32 4.27 -18.01
CA GLN A 46 -0.39 3.33 -18.88
C GLN A 46 -1.91 3.34 -18.63
N ALA A 47 -2.35 3.42 -17.36
CA ALA A 47 -3.77 3.39 -17.02
C ALA A 47 -4.51 4.69 -17.42
N HIS A 48 -3.80 5.82 -17.48
CA HIS A 48 -4.39 7.14 -17.74
C HIS A 48 -3.97 7.78 -19.08
N GLY A 49 -3.05 7.16 -19.81
CA GLY A 49 -2.42 7.79 -21.00
C GLY A 49 -1.39 8.87 -20.66
N ASP A 50 -1.34 9.34 -19.40
CA ASP A 50 -0.37 10.30 -18.85
C ASP A 50 -0.36 10.15 -17.31
N THR A 51 0.56 10.86 -16.63
CA THR A 51 0.58 10.88 -15.15
C THR A 51 -0.41 11.92 -14.62
N PRO A 52 -1.43 11.50 -13.82
CA PRO A 52 -2.47 12.40 -13.30
C PRO A 52 -2.01 13.21 -12.08
N PHE A 53 -0.70 13.27 -11.80
CA PHE A 53 -0.13 13.97 -10.66
C PHE A 53 1.20 14.66 -11.02
N ASP A 54 1.58 15.65 -10.21
CA ASP A 54 2.86 16.37 -10.37
C ASP A 54 4.03 15.48 -9.98
N LEU A 55 4.91 15.16 -10.93
CA LEU A 55 6.11 14.34 -10.72
C LEU A 55 7.11 14.97 -9.74
N ARG A 56 7.02 16.28 -9.47
CA ARG A 56 7.84 16.92 -8.41
C ARG A 56 7.39 16.50 -7.01
N LEU A 57 6.11 16.17 -6.85
CA LEU A 57 5.51 15.71 -5.59
C LEU A 57 5.53 14.18 -5.45
N LYS A 58 5.65 13.47 -6.56
CA LYS A 58 5.76 12.01 -6.60
C LYS A 58 6.79 11.60 -7.66
N PRO A 59 8.10 11.77 -7.37
CA PRO A 59 9.16 11.51 -8.33
C PRO A 59 9.24 10.02 -8.68
N PRO A 60 9.59 9.67 -9.94
CA PRO A 60 9.70 8.28 -10.40
C PRO A 60 10.66 7.43 -9.56
N GLU A 61 11.75 8.03 -9.08
CA GLU A 61 12.77 7.37 -8.25
C GLU A 61 12.36 7.25 -6.78
N SER A 62 11.15 7.75 -6.43
CA SER A 62 10.68 7.87 -5.05
C SER A 62 11.50 8.86 -4.20
N PHE A 63 11.12 9.01 -2.94
CA PHE A 63 11.86 9.87 -2.00
C PHE A 63 12.96 9.09 -1.28
N PRO A 64 14.00 9.79 -0.79
CA PRO A 64 15.02 9.17 0.04
C PRO A 64 14.40 8.51 1.28
N VAL A 65 14.79 7.28 1.57
CA VAL A 65 14.34 6.54 2.74
C VAL A 65 15.34 6.74 3.87
N TYR A 66 14.85 7.14 5.05
CA TYR A 66 15.67 7.37 6.23
C TYR A 66 15.47 6.27 7.27
N PRO A 67 16.52 5.87 8.04
CA PRO A 67 16.40 4.87 9.09
C PRO A 67 15.32 5.20 10.13
N GLN A 68 15.22 6.48 10.54
CA GLN A 68 14.19 6.93 11.48
C GLN A 68 12.76 6.76 10.94
N PHE A 69 12.55 6.97 9.62
CA PHE A 69 11.26 6.73 8.98
C PHE A 69 10.89 5.25 9.05
N LEU A 70 11.82 4.35 8.68
CA LEU A 70 11.59 2.92 8.77
C LEU A 70 11.31 2.46 10.20
N ARG A 71 12.01 3.03 11.19
CA ARG A 71 11.74 2.76 12.62
C ARG A 71 10.30 3.12 12.98
N ALA A 72 9.85 4.32 12.61
CA ALA A 72 8.47 4.74 12.87
C ALA A 72 7.45 3.82 12.20
N VAL A 73 7.71 3.39 10.95
CA VAL A 73 6.88 2.41 10.24
C VAL A 73 6.85 1.07 10.98
N PHE A 74 7.99 0.54 11.40
CA PHE A 74 8.04 -0.72 12.17
C PHE A 74 7.28 -0.63 13.50
N ASP A 75 7.38 0.48 14.20
CA ASP A 75 6.66 0.67 15.47
C ASP A 75 5.15 0.83 15.21
N GLY A 76 4.75 1.46 14.10
CA GLY A 76 3.37 1.47 13.62
C GLY A 76 2.84 0.07 13.33
N HIS A 77 3.59 -0.74 12.58
CA HIS A 77 3.20 -2.13 12.28
C HIS A 77 3.03 -2.99 13.54
N LYS A 78 3.91 -2.84 14.54
CA LYS A 78 3.75 -3.54 15.82
C LYS A 78 2.49 -3.13 16.58
N ARG A 79 2.06 -1.86 16.44
CA ARG A 79 0.79 -1.42 17.04
C ARG A 79 -0.40 -2.07 16.34
N VAL A 80 -0.39 -2.11 15.01
CA VAL A 80 -1.43 -2.82 14.23
C VAL A 80 -1.47 -4.30 14.61
N GLU A 81 -0.31 -4.97 14.69
CA GLU A 81 -0.19 -6.39 15.05
C GLU A 81 -0.80 -6.74 16.43
N ARG A 82 -0.87 -5.78 17.34
CA ARG A 82 -1.48 -5.95 18.68
C ARG A 82 -2.99 -5.69 18.71
N GLY A 83 -3.55 -5.26 17.59
CA GLY A 83 -4.91 -4.74 17.49
C GLY A 83 -4.94 -3.22 17.71
N LEU A 84 -5.68 -2.52 16.87
CA LEU A 84 -5.92 -1.09 17.06
C LEU A 84 -7.23 -0.80 17.80
N ASP A 85 -8.13 -1.80 17.87
CA ASP A 85 -9.43 -1.75 18.57
C ASP A 85 -10.22 -0.48 18.22
N LEU A 86 -10.31 -0.16 16.90
CA LEU A 86 -11.06 1.01 16.45
C LEU A 86 -12.55 0.81 16.66
N ASP A 87 -13.21 1.76 17.30
CA ASP A 87 -14.65 1.74 17.63
C ASP A 87 -15.57 2.02 16.42
N VAL A 88 -15.04 1.96 15.19
CA VAL A 88 -15.78 2.26 13.97
C VAL A 88 -15.56 1.17 12.93
N PRO A 89 -16.59 0.85 12.10
CA PRO A 89 -16.40 -0.04 10.98
C PRO A 89 -15.32 0.48 10.02
N VAL A 90 -14.45 -0.41 9.57
CA VAL A 90 -13.32 -0.07 8.68
C VAL A 90 -13.53 -0.72 7.31
N LEU A 91 -13.47 0.07 6.25
CA LEU A 91 -13.35 -0.42 4.88
C LEU A 91 -11.88 -0.32 4.45
N VAL A 92 -11.31 -1.44 4.03
CA VAL A 92 -10.00 -1.51 3.37
C VAL A 92 -10.21 -1.90 1.92
N GLN A 93 -9.98 -0.95 1.00
CA GLN A 93 -9.94 -1.26 -0.43
C GLN A 93 -8.51 -1.48 -0.87
N MET A 94 -8.30 -2.48 -1.72
CA MET A 94 -6.99 -2.84 -2.25
C MET A 94 -7.12 -3.58 -3.57
N SER A 95 -6.03 -3.74 -4.29
CA SER A 95 -5.99 -4.62 -5.45
C SER A 95 -6.37 -6.06 -5.09
N ARG A 96 -6.97 -6.76 -6.04
CA ARG A 96 -7.27 -8.19 -5.89
C ARG A 96 -6.02 -9.06 -5.93
N THR A 97 -4.99 -8.64 -6.65
CA THR A 97 -3.77 -9.41 -6.90
C THR A 97 -2.52 -8.57 -6.69
N SER A 98 -1.45 -9.20 -6.24
CA SER A 98 -0.11 -8.62 -6.27
C SER A 98 0.68 -9.12 -7.45
N MET A 99 1.61 -8.30 -7.92
CA MET A 99 2.58 -8.68 -8.95
C MET A 99 3.97 -8.18 -8.60
N GLN A 100 4.93 -9.08 -8.60
CA GLN A 100 6.35 -8.74 -8.47
C GLN A 100 7.07 -9.15 -9.75
N SER A 101 7.89 -8.25 -10.30
CA SER A 101 8.69 -8.53 -11.48
C SER A 101 9.98 -7.74 -11.46
N VAL A 102 11.03 -8.30 -12.07
CA VAL A 102 12.34 -7.65 -12.22
C VAL A 102 12.30 -6.61 -13.35
N ASN A 103 11.38 -6.78 -14.31
CA ASN A 103 11.19 -5.89 -15.45
C ASN A 103 9.76 -5.35 -15.46
N TYR A 104 9.58 -4.16 -16.05
CA TYR A 104 8.26 -3.60 -16.29
C TYR A 104 7.43 -4.54 -17.19
N ALA A 105 6.16 -4.71 -16.83
CA ALA A 105 5.18 -5.46 -17.61
C ALA A 105 3.83 -4.73 -17.59
N PRO A 106 3.08 -4.69 -18.73
CA PRO A 106 1.80 -3.99 -18.81
C PRO A 106 0.76 -4.43 -17.78
N GLN A 107 0.82 -5.69 -17.32
CA GLN A 107 -0.05 -6.25 -16.27
C GLN A 107 0.12 -5.56 -14.92
N MET A 108 1.20 -4.80 -14.72
CA MET A 108 1.44 -3.99 -13.51
C MET A 108 0.40 -2.89 -13.33
N ALA A 109 -0.26 -2.44 -14.40
CA ALA A 109 -1.38 -1.49 -14.32
C ALA A 109 -2.66 -2.09 -13.74
N HIS A 110 -2.71 -3.41 -13.52
CA HIS A 110 -3.89 -4.14 -13.04
C HIS A 110 -3.61 -4.99 -11.79
N ALA A 111 -2.50 -4.71 -11.09
CA ALA A 111 -2.09 -5.42 -9.89
C ALA A 111 -1.38 -4.48 -8.90
N ASP A 112 -1.33 -4.85 -7.64
CA ASP A 112 -0.49 -4.17 -6.65
C ASP A 112 0.98 -4.61 -6.83
N ILE A 113 1.84 -3.69 -7.22
CA ILE A 113 3.28 -3.91 -7.38
C ILE A 113 4.11 -3.38 -6.20
N VAL A 114 3.42 -2.88 -5.18
CA VAL A 114 4.04 -2.27 -3.99
C VAL A 114 3.91 -3.19 -2.79
N LEU A 115 2.69 -3.75 -2.57
CA LEU A 115 2.37 -4.57 -1.41
C LEU A 115 1.93 -5.99 -1.82
N ASP A 116 2.11 -6.93 -0.89
CA ASP A 116 1.48 -8.24 -0.93
C ASP A 116 0.05 -8.13 -0.38
N VAL A 117 -0.94 -8.30 -1.25
CA VAL A 117 -2.35 -8.13 -0.90
C VAL A 117 -2.85 -9.21 0.06
N GLU A 118 -2.24 -10.40 0.10
CA GLU A 118 -2.61 -11.45 1.04
C GLU A 118 -2.15 -11.11 2.47
N ILE A 119 -0.94 -10.56 2.59
CA ILE A 119 -0.43 -10.05 3.87
C ILE A 119 -1.30 -8.88 4.34
N LEU A 120 -1.60 -7.94 3.44
CA LEU A 120 -2.42 -6.77 3.75
C LEU A 120 -3.82 -7.19 4.20
N ALA A 121 -4.50 -8.07 3.47
CA ALA A 121 -5.85 -8.54 3.80
C ALA A 121 -5.93 -9.19 5.18
N ARG A 122 -4.95 -10.05 5.49
CA ARG A 122 -4.88 -10.69 6.82
C ARG A 122 -4.67 -9.67 7.92
N ARG A 123 -3.75 -8.72 7.72
CA ARG A 123 -3.40 -7.71 8.73
C ARG A 123 -4.50 -6.66 8.91
N ALA A 124 -5.33 -6.44 7.90
CA ALA A 124 -6.48 -5.53 7.99
C ALA A 124 -7.47 -5.95 9.11
N LEU A 125 -7.56 -7.24 9.42
CA LEU A 125 -8.45 -7.76 10.46
C LEU A 125 -8.05 -7.32 11.88
N ASP A 126 -6.84 -6.84 12.08
CA ASP A 126 -6.35 -6.34 13.37
C ASP A 126 -6.69 -4.85 13.61
N LEU A 127 -7.47 -4.21 12.71
CA LEU A 127 -7.80 -2.80 12.81
C LEU A 127 -9.01 -2.53 13.71
N ALA A 128 -10.05 -3.37 13.63
CA ALA A 128 -11.33 -3.16 14.30
C ALA A 128 -12.12 -4.47 14.38
N ASP A 129 -13.15 -4.53 15.23
CA ASP A 129 -14.10 -5.65 15.30
C ASP A 129 -14.87 -5.85 13.98
N THR A 130 -15.15 -4.75 13.28
CA THR A 130 -15.83 -4.78 11.99
C THR A 130 -14.91 -4.25 10.89
N VAL A 131 -14.43 -5.18 10.06
CA VAL A 131 -13.57 -4.84 8.91
C VAL A 131 -14.14 -5.46 7.63
N VAL A 132 -14.35 -4.63 6.62
CA VAL A 132 -14.65 -5.05 5.26
C VAL A 132 -13.40 -4.93 4.41
N VAL A 133 -12.91 -6.05 3.91
CA VAL A 133 -11.78 -6.10 2.97
C VAL A 133 -12.34 -6.23 1.56
N ASP A 134 -12.24 -5.14 0.80
CA ASP A 134 -12.70 -5.07 -0.59
C ASP A 134 -11.51 -5.23 -1.55
N ARG A 135 -11.45 -6.39 -2.19
CA ARG A 135 -10.44 -6.71 -3.22
C ARG A 135 -10.96 -6.33 -4.59
N VAL A 136 -10.52 -5.20 -5.11
CA VAL A 136 -10.97 -4.62 -6.37
C VAL A 136 -10.24 -5.29 -7.55
N PRO A 137 -10.97 -6.01 -8.45
CA PRO A 137 -10.36 -6.64 -9.61
C PRO A 137 -9.79 -5.59 -10.57
N GLY A 138 -8.60 -5.84 -11.10
CA GLY A 138 -7.95 -4.93 -12.06
C GLY A 138 -7.38 -3.66 -11.43
N ALA A 139 -7.51 -3.46 -10.12
CA ALA A 139 -6.92 -2.29 -9.46
C ALA A 139 -5.39 -2.43 -9.33
N MET A 140 -4.70 -1.29 -9.43
CA MET A 140 -3.30 -1.16 -9.03
C MET A 140 -3.18 -0.89 -7.52
N HIS A 141 -1.97 -0.63 -7.02
CA HIS A 141 -1.73 -0.33 -5.61
C HIS A 141 -2.60 0.81 -5.09
N ASP A 142 -2.56 1.98 -5.71
CA ASP A 142 -3.53 3.03 -5.44
C ASP A 142 -4.78 2.76 -6.28
N VAL A 143 -5.82 2.24 -5.63
CA VAL A 143 -7.07 1.84 -6.31
C VAL A 143 -7.68 2.97 -7.12
N TYR A 144 -7.53 4.21 -6.65
CA TYR A 144 -8.10 5.41 -7.30
C TYR A 144 -7.21 5.99 -8.41
N LEU A 145 -6.04 5.42 -8.64
CA LEU A 145 -5.20 5.68 -9.81
C LEU A 145 -5.31 4.57 -10.86
N SER A 146 -6.22 3.62 -10.69
CA SER A 146 -6.55 2.59 -11.68
C SER A 146 -7.34 3.17 -12.86
N GLU A 147 -7.59 2.37 -13.88
CA GLU A 147 -8.46 2.72 -15.00
C GLU A 147 -9.85 3.19 -14.52
N GLU A 148 -10.52 4.04 -15.30
CA GLU A 148 -11.79 4.69 -14.93
C GLU A 148 -12.85 3.68 -14.48
N SER A 149 -13.06 2.61 -15.24
CA SER A 149 -14.06 1.58 -14.90
C SER A 149 -13.79 0.88 -13.57
N VAL A 150 -12.51 0.72 -13.20
CA VAL A 150 -12.09 0.13 -11.93
C VAL A 150 -12.31 1.10 -10.77
N ARG A 151 -12.01 2.39 -10.99
CA ARG A 151 -12.29 3.46 -10.02
C ARG A 151 -13.77 3.60 -9.71
N ASP A 152 -14.61 3.60 -10.74
CA ASP A 152 -16.08 3.71 -10.61
C ASP A 152 -16.64 2.53 -9.80
N GLN A 153 -16.13 1.32 -10.04
CA GLN A 153 -16.48 0.16 -9.24
C GLN A 153 -16.05 0.33 -7.78
N ALA A 154 -14.85 0.85 -7.53
CA ALA A 154 -14.35 1.09 -6.17
C ALA A 154 -15.21 2.15 -5.46
N PHE A 155 -15.54 3.27 -6.10
CA PHE A 155 -16.43 4.29 -5.54
C PHE A 155 -17.83 3.76 -5.25
N THR A 156 -18.40 2.96 -6.15
CA THR A 156 -19.70 2.31 -5.92
C THR A 156 -19.69 1.48 -4.65
N ARG A 157 -18.64 0.70 -4.42
CA ARG A 157 -18.50 -0.13 -3.21
C ARG A 157 -18.27 0.70 -1.93
N ILE A 158 -17.61 1.86 -2.03
CA ILE A 158 -17.54 2.80 -0.90
C ILE A 158 -18.96 3.25 -0.52
N MET A 159 -19.76 3.66 -1.50
CA MET A 159 -21.13 4.13 -1.22
C MET A 159 -21.99 3.02 -0.61
N GLN A 160 -21.84 1.77 -1.07
CA GLN A 160 -22.53 0.63 -0.48
C GLN A 160 -22.11 0.41 0.99
N PHE A 161 -20.80 0.51 1.30
CA PHE A 161 -20.31 0.42 2.67
C PHE A 161 -20.85 1.55 3.53
N VAL A 162 -20.79 2.80 3.06
CA VAL A 162 -21.29 3.97 3.80
C VAL A 162 -22.79 3.82 4.09
N HIS A 163 -23.61 3.49 3.09
CA HIS A 163 -25.04 3.28 3.29
C HIS A 163 -25.34 2.10 4.23
N GLY A 164 -24.54 1.05 4.22
CA GLY A 164 -24.74 -0.10 5.09
C GLY A 164 -24.44 0.15 6.56
N TYR A 165 -23.59 1.12 6.87
CA TYR A 165 -23.12 1.37 8.25
C TYR A 165 -23.51 2.75 8.80
N LEU A 166 -23.83 3.73 7.93
CA LEU A 166 -24.12 5.12 8.33
C LEU A 166 -25.50 5.60 7.84
N GLY A 167 -26.22 4.76 7.06
CA GLY A 167 -27.51 5.05 6.41
C GLY A 167 -28.75 4.86 7.24
#